data_ac807dbb16a16d35646ee0e724815e01
#
_entry.id   ac807dbb16a16d35646ee0e724815e01
#
_cell.length_a   1.000
_cell.length_b   1.000
_cell.length_c   1.000
_cell.angle_alpha   90.00
_cell.angle_beta   90.00
_cell.angle_gamma   90.00
#
_symmetry.space_group_name_H-M   'P 1'
#
loop_
_entity.id
_entity.type
_entity.pdbx_description
1 polymer ?
#
loop_
_entity_poly.entity_id
_entity_poly.type
_entity_poly.pdbx_seq_one_letter_code
_entity_poly.pdbx_strand_id
1 'polypeptide(L)'
;MSQTNAIQGSNNELQFFQNEALQLLKSLIAIPSFSKEEFATADCILAFFDKHQMQCNRLKNNIWSKNVHFDPTKPTILLNSHHDTVKPNKGYTLDPFEPIEKDGKLFGLGSNDAGGCLVSLIATYLYFYAKEGLAYNLVFVASAEEEISGTDGIELVLKELPKIDFGIVGEPTLMEMAIAERGLMVLDVESTGKAGHAAREEGESALYKILPDLAWFRTYTFERVSPLLGAVKMSVTVMETDNKQHNVVPSSCKMVVDVRVNELYTFEEILQTIDANISSKVTPRSLRLRSTAISLDHILIKAGIKLGKGYYGSVTTSDKALMPFPTLKMGPGDSARSHSADEFIYTQEIESGINTYIQLLENILTYE
;
A
#
# COMPACT_ATOMS: atom_id res chain seq x y z
N MET A 1 -28.65 37.24 -0.28
CA MET A 1 -29.32 35.97 -0.65
C MET A 1 -28.46 35.02 -1.51
N SER A 2 -27.47 35.47 -2.28
CA SER A 2 -26.67 34.58 -3.18
C SER A 2 -25.63 33.73 -2.47
N GLN A 3 -24.93 34.21 -1.47
CA GLN A 3 -23.89 33.44 -0.76
C GLN A 3 -24.44 32.31 0.13
N THR A 4 -25.59 32.52 0.77
CA THR A 4 -26.24 31.49 1.63
C THR A 4 -26.75 30.31 0.79
N ASN A 5 -27.27 30.56 -0.41
CA ASN A 5 -27.74 29.50 -1.31
C ASN A 5 -26.58 28.69 -1.95
N ALA A 6 -25.44 29.31 -2.23
CA ALA A 6 -24.27 28.62 -2.75
C ALA A 6 -23.65 27.71 -1.67
N ILE A 7 -23.56 28.17 -0.43
CA ILE A 7 -23.03 27.37 0.71
C ILE A 7 -23.96 26.20 1.03
N GLN A 8 -25.28 26.37 0.97
CA GLN A 8 -26.23 25.27 1.17
C GLN A 8 -26.18 24.25 0.02
N GLY A 9 -25.98 24.69 -1.23
CA GLY A 9 -25.82 23.81 -2.38
C GLY A 9 -24.57 22.93 -2.27
N SER A 10 -23.44 23.50 -1.89
CA SER A 10 -22.19 22.78 -1.71
C SER A 10 -22.22 21.77 -0.55
N ASN A 11 -22.87 22.11 0.55
CA ASN A 11 -23.03 21.20 1.70
C ASN A 11 -23.93 20.01 1.36
N ASN A 12 -24.99 20.20 0.59
CA ASN A 12 -25.88 19.11 0.17
C ASN A 12 -25.18 18.17 -0.82
N GLU A 13 -24.37 18.69 -1.73
CA GLU A 13 -23.59 17.91 -2.66
C GLU A 13 -22.54 17.06 -1.92
N LEU A 14 -21.81 17.65 -0.99
CA LEU A 14 -20.82 16.95 -0.18
C LEU A 14 -21.44 15.82 0.65
N GLN A 15 -22.57 16.08 1.32
CA GLN A 15 -23.31 15.07 2.08
C GLN A 15 -23.79 13.92 1.19
N PHE A 16 -24.18 14.22 -0.06
CA PHE A 16 -24.53 13.19 -1.02
C PHE A 16 -23.33 12.25 -1.29
N PHE A 17 -22.13 12.78 -1.58
CA PHE A 17 -20.95 11.95 -1.84
C PHE A 17 -20.52 11.14 -0.62
N GLN A 18 -20.63 11.70 0.58
CA GLN A 18 -20.35 10.99 1.84
C GLN A 18 -21.30 9.81 2.05
N ASN A 19 -22.58 10.00 1.80
CA ASN A 19 -23.58 8.93 1.90
C ASN A 19 -23.33 7.82 0.86
N GLU A 20 -23.03 8.18 -0.40
CA GLU A 20 -22.73 7.21 -1.46
C GLU A 20 -21.45 6.40 -1.12
N ALA A 21 -20.42 7.05 -0.59
CA ALA A 21 -19.20 6.39 -0.13
C ALA A 21 -19.49 5.35 0.97
N LEU A 22 -20.28 5.72 1.97
CA LEU A 22 -20.64 4.83 3.07
C LEU A 22 -21.47 3.64 2.60
N GLN A 23 -22.42 3.84 1.67
CA GLN A 23 -23.21 2.75 1.11
C GLN A 23 -22.35 1.81 0.24
N LEU A 24 -21.42 2.36 -0.55
CA LEU A 24 -20.48 1.55 -1.32
C LEU A 24 -19.60 0.70 -0.40
N LEU A 25 -19.06 1.28 0.68
CA LEU A 25 -18.25 0.54 1.64
C LEU A 25 -19.01 -0.62 2.28
N LYS A 26 -20.26 -0.40 2.70
CA LYS A 26 -21.12 -1.48 3.22
C LYS A 26 -21.33 -2.60 2.20
N SER A 27 -21.50 -2.24 0.93
CA SER A 27 -21.63 -3.23 -0.16
C SER A 27 -20.33 -4.02 -0.39
N LEU A 28 -19.17 -3.36 -0.31
CA LEU A 28 -17.87 -4.00 -0.46
C LEU A 28 -17.57 -4.95 0.70
N ILE A 29 -17.83 -4.54 1.96
CA ILE A 29 -17.67 -5.40 3.14
C ILE A 29 -18.48 -6.69 3.01
N ALA A 30 -19.71 -6.61 2.48
CA ALA A 30 -20.59 -7.76 2.33
C ALA A 30 -20.11 -8.80 1.29
N ILE A 31 -19.04 -8.50 0.56
CA ILE A 31 -18.49 -9.35 -0.50
C ILE A 31 -17.07 -9.76 -0.12
N PRO A 32 -16.79 -11.06 0.16
CA PRO A 32 -15.42 -11.53 0.33
C PRO A 32 -14.54 -11.16 -0.88
N SER A 33 -13.40 -10.54 -0.62
CA SER A 33 -12.50 -10.03 -1.68
C SER A 33 -11.04 -10.35 -1.38
N PHE A 34 -10.74 -11.60 -1.08
CA PHE A 34 -9.35 -12.01 -0.87
C PHE A 34 -8.51 -11.78 -2.11
N SER A 35 -7.23 -11.45 -1.92
CA SER A 35 -6.31 -11.24 -3.05
C SER A 35 -6.41 -12.39 -4.07
N LYS A 36 -6.57 -12.06 -5.35
CA LYS A 36 -6.89 -12.90 -6.52
C LYS A 36 -8.35 -13.38 -6.63
N GLU A 37 -9.20 -13.08 -5.66
CA GLU A 37 -10.61 -13.48 -5.63
C GLU A 37 -11.56 -12.25 -5.67
N GLU A 38 -11.07 -11.07 -6.08
CA GLU A 38 -11.75 -9.77 -5.99
C GLU A 38 -12.79 -9.52 -7.12
N PHE A 39 -13.13 -10.54 -7.89
CA PHE A 39 -14.00 -10.41 -9.06
C PHE A 39 -15.34 -9.73 -8.72
N ALA A 40 -15.97 -10.13 -7.61
CA ALA A 40 -17.30 -9.63 -7.22
C ALA A 40 -17.25 -8.20 -6.68
N THR A 41 -16.18 -7.79 -5.97
CA THR A 41 -16.00 -6.40 -5.55
C THR A 41 -15.65 -5.50 -6.74
N ALA A 42 -14.91 -6.00 -7.73
CA ALA A 42 -14.70 -5.29 -9.00
C ALA A 42 -16.04 -5.04 -9.73
N ASP A 43 -16.95 -6.03 -9.79
CA ASP A 43 -18.29 -5.85 -10.34
C ASP A 43 -19.13 -4.83 -9.55
N CYS A 44 -19.01 -4.85 -8.22
CA CYS A 44 -19.69 -3.88 -7.35
C CYS A 44 -19.21 -2.45 -7.63
N ILE A 45 -17.90 -2.23 -7.78
CA ILE A 45 -17.32 -0.92 -8.12
C ILE A 45 -17.76 -0.47 -9.53
N LEU A 46 -17.77 -1.38 -10.51
CA LEU A 46 -18.28 -1.09 -11.86
C LEU A 46 -19.74 -0.65 -11.82
N ALA A 47 -20.61 -1.39 -11.11
CA ALA A 47 -22.01 -1.06 -10.97
C ALA A 47 -22.23 0.31 -10.28
N PHE A 48 -21.35 0.66 -9.31
CA PHE A 48 -21.36 1.98 -8.69
C PHE A 48 -21.02 3.08 -9.70
N PHE A 49 -20.00 2.90 -10.51
CA PHE A 49 -19.62 3.87 -11.54
C PHE A 49 -20.71 4.01 -12.62
N ASP A 50 -21.32 2.90 -13.06
CA ASP A 50 -22.45 2.92 -14.02
C ASP A 50 -23.65 3.69 -13.46
N LYS A 51 -23.99 3.49 -12.18
CA LYS A 51 -25.03 4.25 -11.47
C LYS A 51 -24.81 5.76 -11.56
N HIS A 52 -23.54 6.18 -11.47
CA HIS A 52 -23.12 7.59 -11.54
C HIS A 52 -22.75 8.05 -12.96
N GLN A 53 -23.07 7.26 -14.00
CA GLN A 53 -22.81 7.55 -15.42
C GLN A 53 -21.32 7.86 -15.71
N MET A 54 -20.41 7.22 -14.96
CA MET A 54 -18.97 7.37 -15.12
C MET A 54 -18.43 6.32 -16.08
N GLN A 55 -17.57 6.74 -17.00
CA GLN A 55 -16.85 5.81 -17.87
C GLN A 55 -15.68 5.19 -17.10
N CYS A 56 -15.64 3.88 -17.08
CA CYS A 56 -14.55 3.14 -16.46
C CYS A 56 -14.11 1.95 -17.32
N ASN A 57 -12.93 1.44 -17.03
CA ASN A 57 -12.33 0.29 -17.67
C ASN A 57 -12.03 -0.77 -16.60
N ARG A 58 -12.05 -2.03 -17.00
CA ARG A 58 -11.63 -3.15 -16.18
C ARG A 58 -10.44 -3.85 -16.81
N LEU A 59 -9.41 -4.11 -16.00
CA LEU A 59 -8.29 -4.97 -16.39
C LEU A 59 -8.09 -6.03 -15.28
N LYS A 60 -8.47 -7.28 -15.56
CA LYS A 60 -8.66 -8.32 -14.55
C LYS A 60 -9.63 -7.86 -13.47
N ASN A 61 -9.19 -7.75 -12.22
CA ASN A 61 -9.99 -7.25 -11.11
C ASN A 61 -9.74 -5.76 -10.79
N ASN A 62 -8.84 -5.10 -11.51
CA ASN A 62 -8.62 -3.67 -11.33
C ASN A 62 -9.63 -2.85 -12.12
N ILE A 63 -10.13 -1.78 -11.52
CA ILE A 63 -11.05 -0.82 -12.15
C ILE A 63 -10.38 0.54 -12.23
N TRP A 64 -10.42 1.19 -13.39
CA TRP A 64 -9.85 2.51 -13.55
C TRP A 64 -10.69 3.42 -14.44
N SER A 65 -10.57 4.72 -14.21
CA SER A 65 -11.32 5.76 -14.91
C SER A 65 -10.48 7.01 -15.10
N LYS A 66 -10.82 7.81 -16.13
CA LYS A 66 -10.28 9.16 -16.38
C LYS A 66 -11.40 10.17 -16.25
N ASN A 67 -11.11 11.38 -15.73
CA ASN A 67 -12.11 12.44 -15.68
C ASN A 67 -12.63 12.83 -17.09
N VAL A 68 -13.85 13.33 -17.16
CA VAL A 68 -14.57 13.65 -18.43
C VAL A 68 -13.74 14.55 -19.34
N HIS A 69 -13.17 15.61 -18.80
CA HIS A 69 -12.41 16.61 -19.54
C HIS A 69 -10.89 16.32 -19.54
N PHE A 70 -10.52 15.03 -19.70
CA PHE A 70 -9.14 14.63 -19.80
C PHE A 70 -8.45 15.28 -21.01
N ASP A 71 -7.37 16.03 -20.76
CA ASP A 71 -6.57 16.71 -21.78
C ASP A 71 -5.14 16.14 -21.78
N PRO A 72 -4.70 15.45 -22.83
CA PRO A 72 -3.37 14.82 -22.87
C PRO A 72 -2.20 15.80 -22.79
N THR A 73 -2.45 17.11 -22.90
CA THR A 73 -1.42 18.15 -22.74
C THR A 73 -1.21 18.59 -21.30
N LYS A 74 -2.11 18.22 -20.40
CA LYS A 74 -2.04 18.56 -18.96
C LYS A 74 -1.37 17.45 -18.16
N PRO A 75 -0.68 17.79 -17.06
CA PRO A 75 -0.17 16.79 -16.13
C PRO A 75 -1.31 16.01 -15.48
N THR A 76 -1.03 14.78 -15.05
CA THR A 76 -2.03 13.83 -14.55
C THR A 76 -1.72 13.38 -13.13
N ILE A 77 -2.73 13.42 -12.26
CA ILE A 77 -2.72 12.93 -10.88
C ILE A 77 -3.42 11.56 -10.85
N LEU A 78 -2.77 10.57 -10.22
CA LEU A 78 -3.38 9.28 -9.91
C LEU A 78 -3.97 9.31 -8.51
N LEU A 79 -5.21 8.82 -8.37
CA LEU A 79 -5.84 8.46 -7.11
C LEU A 79 -5.99 6.94 -7.08
N ASN A 80 -5.33 6.26 -6.15
CA ASN A 80 -5.34 4.80 -6.06
C ASN A 80 -5.65 4.34 -4.65
N SER A 81 -6.41 3.27 -4.52
CA SER A 81 -6.52 2.45 -3.30
C SER A 81 -6.95 1.04 -3.68
N HIS A 82 -6.63 0.05 -2.85
CA HIS A 82 -6.96 -1.35 -3.12
C HIS A 82 -8.35 -1.73 -2.63
N HIS A 83 -8.90 -2.83 -3.18
CA HIS A 83 -10.18 -3.39 -2.75
C HIS A 83 -10.10 -4.88 -2.39
N ASP A 84 -8.91 -5.46 -2.43
CA ASP A 84 -8.67 -6.78 -1.86
C ASP A 84 -8.45 -6.68 -0.35
N THR A 85 -8.60 -7.82 0.32
CA THR A 85 -8.42 -7.97 1.76
C THR A 85 -7.62 -9.23 2.07
N VAL A 86 -6.98 -9.24 3.25
CA VAL A 86 -6.46 -10.47 3.86
C VAL A 86 -7.61 -11.40 4.27
N LYS A 87 -7.30 -12.66 4.61
CA LYS A 87 -8.28 -13.56 5.23
C LYS A 87 -8.53 -13.16 6.68
N PRO A 88 -9.78 -13.26 7.19
CA PRO A 88 -10.07 -12.93 8.57
C PRO A 88 -9.29 -13.85 9.52
N ASN A 89 -8.70 -13.29 10.56
CA ASN A 89 -8.01 -14.05 11.56
C ASN A 89 -9.01 -14.71 12.54
N LYS A 90 -8.54 -15.69 13.34
CA LYS A 90 -9.39 -16.49 14.26
C LYS A 90 -9.97 -15.69 15.45
N GLY A 91 -9.56 -14.45 15.63
CA GLY A 91 -10.00 -13.59 16.73
C GLY A 91 -11.31 -12.84 16.48
N TYR A 92 -11.85 -12.89 15.24
CA TYR A 92 -13.12 -12.22 14.93
C TYR A 92 -14.25 -12.76 15.83
N THR A 93 -15.00 -11.84 16.44
CA THR A 93 -16.20 -12.12 17.23
C THR A 93 -17.49 -11.71 16.50
N LEU A 94 -17.37 -10.80 15.51
CA LEU A 94 -18.42 -10.38 14.59
C LEU A 94 -18.22 -11.12 13.25
N ASP A 95 -19.29 -11.22 12.45
CA ASP A 95 -19.15 -11.71 11.07
C ASP A 95 -18.32 -10.69 10.27
N PRO A 96 -17.15 -11.09 9.72
CA PRO A 96 -16.28 -10.18 8.98
C PRO A 96 -16.91 -9.62 7.70
N PHE A 97 -17.97 -10.26 7.19
CA PHE A 97 -18.68 -9.86 5.96
C PHE A 97 -20.06 -9.25 6.22
N GLU A 98 -20.42 -9.01 7.49
CA GLU A 98 -21.60 -8.25 7.83
C GLU A 98 -21.22 -6.80 8.16
N PRO A 99 -21.67 -5.79 7.37
CA PRO A 99 -21.36 -4.39 7.63
C PRO A 99 -22.18 -3.86 8.84
N ILE A 100 -21.64 -4.01 10.04
CA ILE A 100 -22.30 -3.63 11.28
C ILE A 100 -21.96 -2.19 11.64
N GLU A 101 -22.99 -1.31 11.63
CA GLU A 101 -22.84 0.07 12.09
C GLU A 101 -23.27 0.19 13.55
N LYS A 102 -22.33 0.56 14.43
CA LYS A 102 -22.56 0.70 15.86
C LYS A 102 -21.62 1.73 16.48
N ASP A 103 -22.17 2.62 17.31
CA ASP A 103 -21.42 3.65 18.06
C ASP A 103 -20.49 4.51 17.16
N GLY A 104 -20.97 4.89 15.97
CA GLY A 104 -20.22 5.67 14.99
C GLY A 104 -19.12 4.90 14.26
N LYS A 105 -19.05 3.58 14.45
CA LYS A 105 -18.11 2.66 13.78
C LYS A 105 -18.84 1.83 12.73
N LEU A 106 -18.19 1.57 11.64
CA LEU A 106 -18.57 0.55 10.66
C LEU A 106 -17.59 -0.60 10.77
N PHE A 107 -18.06 -1.73 11.30
CA PHE A 107 -17.30 -2.96 11.42
C PHE A 107 -17.38 -3.79 10.14
N GLY A 108 -16.34 -4.53 9.86
CA GLY A 108 -16.21 -5.50 8.77
C GLY A 108 -14.79 -5.59 8.26
N LEU A 109 -14.42 -6.72 7.71
CA LEU A 109 -13.09 -6.93 7.13
C LEU A 109 -12.88 -5.99 5.94
N GLY A 110 -11.74 -5.32 5.89
CA GLY A 110 -11.43 -4.32 4.88
C GLY A 110 -12.18 -2.99 5.05
N SER A 111 -12.91 -2.79 6.15
CA SER A 111 -13.57 -1.49 6.41
C SER A 111 -12.54 -0.37 6.60
N ASN A 112 -11.42 -0.67 7.28
CA ASN A 112 -10.31 0.24 7.53
C ASN A 112 -9.19 0.08 6.49
N ASP A 113 -8.83 -1.15 6.13
CA ASP A 113 -7.71 -1.49 5.25
C ASP A 113 -8.19 -2.19 3.96
N ALA A 114 -8.33 -1.48 2.81
CA ALA A 114 -8.31 -0.01 2.72
C ALA A 114 -9.66 0.53 2.22
N GLY A 115 -10.78 -0.16 2.52
CA GLY A 115 -12.12 0.18 1.99
C GLY A 115 -12.55 1.62 2.32
N GLY A 116 -12.28 2.09 3.55
CA GLY A 116 -12.57 3.47 3.93
C GLY A 116 -11.78 4.50 3.10
N CYS A 117 -10.52 4.19 2.78
CA CYS A 117 -9.68 5.01 1.90
C CYS A 117 -10.18 4.97 0.46
N LEU A 118 -10.49 3.77 -0.03
CA LEU A 118 -11.00 3.54 -1.38
C LEU A 118 -12.27 4.35 -1.64
N VAL A 119 -13.29 4.21 -0.79
CA VAL A 119 -14.56 4.91 -1.00
C VAL A 119 -14.43 6.42 -0.81
N SER A 120 -13.49 6.87 0.04
CA SER A 120 -13.19 8.30 0.20
C SER A 120 -12.55 8.88 -1.07
N LEU A 121 -11.63 8.15 -1.70
CA LEU A 121 -11.04 8.56 -2.99
C LEU A 121 -12.06 8.46 -4.14
N ILE A 122 -12.94 7.44 -4.15
CA ILE A 122 -14.03 7.34 -5.14
C ILE A 122 -14.95 8.56 -5.03
N ALA A 123 -15.41 8.92 -3.82
CA ALA A 123 -16.27 10.08 -3.59
C ALA A 123 -15.58 11.39 -4.00
N THR A 124 -14.29 11.53 -3.69
CA THR A 124 -13.47 12.67 -4.10
C THR A 124 -13.33 12.72 -5.62
N TYR A 125 -13.06 11.58 -6.26
CA TYR A 125 -12.98 11.49 -7.71
C TYR A 125 -14.31 11.84 -8.39
N LEU A 126 -15.43 11.34 -7.86
CA LEU A 126 -16.78 11.66 -8.32
C LEU A 126 -17.07 13.17 -8.26
N TYR A 127 -16.64 13.85 -7.19
CA TYR A 127 -16.77 15.30 -7.03
C TYR A 127 -16.04 16.09 -8.14
N PHE A 128 -14.89 15.59 -8.60
CA PHE A 128 -14.11 16.25 -9.65
C PHE A 128 -14.38 15.72 -11.07
N TYR A 129 -15.05 14.58 -11.23
CA TYR A 129 -15.14 13.81 -12.47
C TYR A 129 -15.58 14.63 -13.70
N ALA A 130 -16.63 15.45 -13.55
CA ALA A 130 -17.20 16.28 -14.63
C ALA A 130 -16.80 17.76 -14.54
N LYS A 131 -15.93 18.15 -13.61
CA LYS A 131 -15.50 19.56 -13.49
C LYS A 131 -14.63 19.96 -14.66
N GLU A 132 -14.97 21.11 -15.23
CA GLU A 132 -14.22 21.76 -16.30
C GLU A 132 -13.09 22.63 -15.74
N GLY A 133 -12.11 22.95 -16.59
CA GLY A 133 -11.07 23.94 -16.27
C GLY A 133 -10.03 23.49 -15.25
N LEU A 134 -9.96 22.21 -14.91
CA LEU A 134 -8.93 21.70 -13.98
C LEU A 134 -7.53 21.87 -14.57
N ALA A 135 -6.57 22.26 -13.72
CA ALA A 135 -5.16 22.42 -14.08
C ALA A 135 -4.48 21.07 -14.38
N TYR A 136 -4.99 19.98 -13.80
CA TYR A 136 -4.49 18.62 -13.95
C TYR A 136 -5.62 17.67 -14.37
N ASN A 137 -5.25 16.62 -15.06
CA ASN A 137 -6.12 15.47 -15.24
C ASN A 137 -6.20 14.66 -13.93
N LEU A 138 -7.31 13.92 -13.76
CA LEU A 138 -7.46 12.93 -12.71
C LEU A 138 -7.64 11.54 -13.33
N VAL A 139 -6.89 10.59 -12.83
CA VAL A 139 -7.08 9.15 -13.07
C VAL A 139 -7.34 8.49 -11.73
N PHE A 140 -8.37 7.65 -11.66
CA PHE A 140 -8.68 6.84 -10.50
C PHE A 140 -8.40 5.37 -10.80
N VAL A 141 -7.86 4.64 -9.82
CA VAL A 141 -7.67 3.18 -9.87
C VAL A 141 -8.11 2.55 -8.54
N ALA A 142 -9.03 1.59 -8.60
CA ALA A 142 -9.23 0.60 -7.56
C ALA A 142 -8.38 -0.61 -7.92
N SER A 143 -7.30 -0.84 -7.19
CA SER A 143 -6.34 -1.92 -7.44
C SER A 143 -6.72 -3.21 -6.73
N ALA A 144 -6.36 -4.34 -7.34
CA ALA A 144 -6.43 -5.68 -6.78
C ALA A 144 -5.05 -6.13 -6.30
N GLU A 145 -4.99 -7.25 -5.57
CA GLU A 145 -3.76 -7.97 -5.17
C GLU A 145 -2.72 -7.13 -4.39
N GLU A 146 -3.13 -6.04 -3.73
CA GLU A 146 -2.21 -5.20 -2.94
C GLU A 146 -1.63 -5.99 -1.77
N GLU A 147 -2.47 -6.68 -1.01
CA GLU A 147 -2.17 -7.40 0.24
C GLU A 147 -1.13 -8.54 0.06
N ILE A 148 -0.94 -8.98 -1.15
CA ILE A 148 0.09 -9.97 -1.52
C ILE A 148 1.17 -9.39 -2.44
N SER A 149 1.13 -8.08 -2.70
CA SER A 149 1.99 -7.40 -3.68
C SER A 149 1.99 -8.13 -5.02
N GLY A 150 0.80 -8.49 -5.50
CA GLY A 150 0.61 -9.31 -6.70
C GLY A 150 1.02 -8.58 -7.97
N THR A 151 1.26 -9.33 -9.04
CA THR A 151 1.66 -8.76 -10.35
C THR A 151 0.47 -8.34 -11.19
N ASP A 152 -0.73 -8.77 -10.82
CA ASP A 152 -1.97 -8.46 -11.53
C ASP A 152 -2.74 -7.27 -10.92
N GLY A 153 -2.13 -6.59 -9.91
CA GLY A 153 -2.63 -5.39 -9.27
C GLY A 153 -2.22 -4.10 -9.99
N ILE A 154 -1.84 -3.08 -9.22
CA ILE A 154 -1.54 -1.74 -9.73
C ILE A 154 -0.44 -1.73 -10.82
N GLU A 155 0.59 -2.59 -10.69
CA GLU A 155 1.69 -2.68 -11.65
C GLU A 155 1.22 -3.09 -13.06
N LEU A 156 0.17 -3.92 -13.15
CA LEU A 156 -0.46 -4.28 -14.41
C LEU A 156 -1.19 -3.07 -15.02
N VAL A 157 -1.98 -2.37 -14.21
CA VAL A 157 -2.81 -1.24 -14.66
C VAL A 157 -1.97 -0.07 -15.11
N LEU A 158 -0.86 0.23 -14.43
CA LEU A 158 0.04 1.34 -14.78
C LEU A 158 0.51 1.31 -16.24
N LYS A 159 0.55 0.13 -16.87
CA LYS A 159 0.94 -0.05 -18.29
C LYS A 159 -0.12 0.44 -19.28
N GLU A 160 -1.38 0.49 -18.83
CA GLU A 160 -2.54 0.92 -19.63
C GLU A 160 -2.92 2.39 -19.38
N LEU A 161 -2.40 2.98 -18.30
CA LEU A 161 -2.71 4.35 -17.93
C LEU A 161 -1.95 5.36 -18.82
N PRO A 162 -2.48 6.58 -18.98
CA PRO A 162 -1.70 7.69 -19.51
C PRO A 162 -0.48 7.96 -18.61
N LYS A 163 0.46 8.78 -19.09
CA LYS A 163 1.56 9.22 -18.24
C LYS A 163 1.01 9.85 -16.96
N ILE A 164 1.45 9.35 -15.82
CA ILE A 164 1.13 9.90 -14.49
C ILE A 164 2.33 10.75 -14.03
N ASP A 165 2.06 11.95 -13.54
CA ASP A 165 3.11 12.85 -13.04
C ASP A 165 3.30 12.70 -11.53
N PHE A 166 2.23 12.44 -10.77
CA PHE A 166 2.28 12.08 -9.35
C PHE A 166 0.96 11.46 -8.89
N GLY A 167 0.93 10.90 -7.67
CA GLY A 167 -0.26 10.20 -7.19
C GLY A 167 -0.52 10.32 -5.69
N ILE A 168 -1.72 9.87 -5.30
CA ILE A 168 -2.13 9.62 -3.92
C ILE A 168 -2.52 8.16 -3.81
N VAL A 169 -1.93 7.43 -2.86
CA VAL A 169 -2.36 6.08 -2.47
C VAL A 169 -3.15 6.19 -1.18
N GLY A 170 -4.41 5.75 -1.24
CA GLY A 170 -5.33 5.71 -0.12
C GLY A 170 -5.04 4.53 0.78
N GLU A 171 -4.50 4.82 1.95
CA GLU A 171 -4.14 3.88 3.00
C GLU A 171 -4.45 4.48 4.37
N PRO A 172 -4.75 3.68 5.42
CA PRO A 172 -5.10 4.21 6.74
C PRO A 172 -3.91 4.92 7.40
N THR A 173 -3.97 6.25 7.46
CA THR A 173 -2.91 7.12 8.04
C THR A 173 -3.46 8.20 8.97
N LEU A 174 -4.74 8.11 9.37
CA LEU A 174 -5.47 9.17 10.08
C LEU A 174 -5.44 10.51 9.33
N MET A 175 -5.42 10.47 7.99
CA MET A 175 -5.25 11.65 7.12
C MET A 175 -3.95 12.43 7.35
N GLU A 176 -2.91 11.81 7.93
CA GLU A 176 -1.56 12.34 7.98
C GLU A 176 -0.77 11.89 6.74
N MET A 177 0.23 12.66 6.35
CA MET A 177 1.00 12.44 5.13
C MET A 177 2.16 11.48 5.36
N ALA A 178 2.06 10.23 4.88
CA ALA A 178 3.21 9.32 4.82
C ALA A 178 4.05 9.63 3.57
N ILE A 179 5.05 10.48 3.74
CA ILE A 179 5.88 11.01 2.65
C ILE A 179 7.03 10.09 2.24
N ALA A 180 7.37 9.13 3.08
CA ALA A 180 8.37 8.10 2.78
C ALA A 180 7.84 6.73 3.23
N GLU A 181 8.29 5.67 2.56
CA GLU A 181 7.89 4.29 2.81
C GLU A 181 9.08 3.35 2.67
N ARG A 182 9.19 2.38 3.61
CA ARG A 182 10.26 1.38 3.55
C ARG A 182 10.05 0.42 2.40
N GLY A 183 11.13 0.13 1.68
CA GLY A 183 11.16 -0.99 0.75
C GLY A 183 11.28 -2.32 1.49
N LEU A 184 10.76 -3.38 0.87
CA LEU A 184 10.85 -4.76 1.36
C LEU A 184 11.61 -5.62 0.35
N MET A 185 12.70 -6.23 0.81
CA MET A 185 13.43 -7.24 0.09
C MET A 185 13.58 -8.48 0.97
N VAL A 186 13.13 -9.64 0.48
CA VAL A 186 13.32 -10.92 1.16
C VAL A 186 14.41 -11.70 0.45
N LEU A 187 15.41 -12.14 1.22
CA LEU A 187 16.57 -12.87 0.70
C LEU A 187 16.53 -14.32 1.15
N ASP A 188 16.74 -15.22 0.21
CA ASP A 188 17.13 -16.60 0.48
C ASP A 188 18.67 -16.68 0.48
N VAL A 189 19.24 -17.08 1.62
CA VAL A 189 20.70 -17.21 1.81
C VAL A 189 21.04 -18.66 2.06
N GLU A 190 21.91 -19.24 1.22
CA GLU A 190 22.23 -20.67 1.25
C GLU A 190 23.73 -20.92 1.32
N SER A 191 24.13 -21.69 2.32
CA SER A 191 25.45 -22.29 2.38
C SER A 191 25.40 -23.76 1.96
N THR A 192 26.48 -24.21 1.32
CA THR A 192 26.65 -25.60 0.90
C THR A 192 27.85 -26.23 1.58
N GLY A 193 27.71 -27.50 1.93
CA GLY A 193 28.72 -28.32 2.54
C GLY A 193 28.79 -29.71 1.89
N LYS A 194 29.17 -30.71 2.67
CA LYS A 194 29.23 -32.12 2.25
C LYS A 194 28.65 -32.98 3.35
N ALA A 195 27.67 -33.80 3.02
CA ALA A 195 27.11 -34.75 3.98
C ALA A 195 28.15 -35.77 4.45
N GLY A 196 28.06 -36.19 5.70
CA GLY A 196 28.93 -37.19 6.30
C GLY A 196 28.38 -37.71 7.63
N HIS A 197 29.06 -38.72 8.15
CA HIS A 197 28.65 -39.29 9.47
C HIS A 197 29.28 -38.47 10.59
N ALA A 198 28.45 -37.87 11.45
CA ALA A 198 28.91 -36.97 12.52
C ALA A 198 29.95 -37.59 13.47
N ALA A 199 29.85 -38.89 13.77
CA ALA A 199 30.81 -39.60 14.65
C ALA A 199 32.15 -39.93 13.98
N ARG A 200 32.32 -39.71 12.66
CA ARG A 200 33.54 -40.04 11.92
C ARG A 200 34.32 -38.81 11.46
N GLU A 201 33.90 -37.64 11.87
CA GLU A 201 34.42 -36.34 11.42
C GLU A 201 34.51 -36.24 9.86
N GLU A 202 33.55 -36.92 9.18
CA GLU A 202 33.39 -36.90 7.74
C GLU A 202 32.43 -35.82 7.32
N GLY A 203 32.70 -35.21 6.19
CA GLY A 203 31.82 -34.17 5.65
C GLY A 203 32.24 -32.75 6.04
N GLU A 204 31.43 -31.80 5.59
CA GLU A 204 31.63 -30.38 5.83
C GLU A 204 30.27 -29.73 6.14
N SER A 205 30.09 -29.27 7.37
CA SER A 205 28.79 -28.79 7.83
C SER A 205 28.38 -27.45 7.20
N ALA A 206 27.35 -27.46 6.37
CA ALA A 206 26.75 -26.24 5.85
C ALA A 206 26.21 -25.35 6.98
N LEU A 207 25.72 -25.97 8.09
CA LEU A 207 25.25 -25.23 9.26
C LEU A 207 26.36 -24.41 9.93
N TYR A 208 27.58 -24.96 10.04
CA TYR A 208 28.70 -24.22 10.62
C TYR A 208 29.23 -23.14 9.67
N LYS A 209 29.14 -23.35 8.36
CA LYS A 209 29.55 -22.37 7.36
C LYS A 209 28.67 -21.12 7.36
N ILE A 210 27.37 -21.26 7.62
CA ILE A 210 26.44 -20.12 7.57
C ILE A 210 26.48 -19.26 8.85
N LEU A 211 27.04 -19.75 9.97
CA LEU A 211 27.07 -19.04 11.25
C LEU A 211 27.78 -17.68 11.21
N PRO A 212 28.93 -17.52 10.55
CA PRO A 212 29.55 -16.20 10.38
C PRO A 212 28.64 -15.23 9.65
N ASP A 213 27.93 -15.68 8.61
CA ASP A 213 26.99 -14.86 7.83
C ASP A 213 25.77 -14.46 8.68
N LEU A 214 25.23 -15.37 9.49
CA LEU A 214 24.19 -15.08 10.47
C LEU A 214 24.65 -14.01 11.47
N ALA A 215 25.88 -14.13 11.99
CA ALA A 215 26.46 -13.16 12.91
C ALA A 215 26.60 -11.77 12.24
N TRP A 216 27.02 -11.76 10.97
CA TRP A 216 27.10 -10.52 10.20
C TRP A 216 25.72 -9.86 10.04
N PHE A 217 24.68 -10.57 9.59
CA PHE A 217 23.32 -10.03 9.46
C PHE A 217 22.79 -9.47 10.77
N ARG A 218 23.16 -10.06 11.91
CA ARG A 218 22.74 -9.62 13.24
C ARG A 218 23.43 -8.33 13.68
N THR A 219 24.68 -8.09 13.28
CA THR A 219 25.52 -7.03 13.87
C THR A 219 25.81 -5.89 12.90
N TYR A 220 25.71 -6.12 11.60
CA TYR A 220 26.00 -5.08 10.62
C TYR A 220 24.94 -3.99 10.62
N THR A 221 25.39 -2.74 10.56
CA THR A 221 24.54 -1.55 10.47
C THR A 221 24.96 -0.68 9.31
N PHE A 222 23.98 -0.31 8.49
CA PHE A 222 24.17 0.59 7.37
C PHE A 222 24.32 2.03 7.86
N GLU A 223 25.27 2.79 7.30
CA GLU A 223 25.65 4.12 7.79
C GLU A 223 24.58 5.20 7.56
N ARG A 224 23.92 5.17 6.38
CA ARG A 224 22.90 6.18 6.04
C ARG A 224 21.60 5.92 6.78
N VAL A 225 21.33 6.74 7.80
CA VAL A 225 20.12 6.65 8.62
C VAL A 225 19.14 7.73 8.18
N SER A 226 17.96 7.32 7.74
CA SER A 226 16.90 8.23 7.32
C SER A 226 16.28 8.96 8.52
N PRO A 227 16.06 10.27 8.44
CA PRO A 227 15.34 11.00 9.48
C PRO A 227 13.85 10.60 9.55
N LEU A 228 13.29 10.03 8.47
CA LEU A 228 11.90 9.60 8.39
C LEU A 228 11.72 8.11 8.69
N LEU A 229 12.59 7.26 8.14
CA LEU A 229 12.45 5.80 8.19
C LEU A 229 13.47 5.11 9.12
N GLY A 230 14.46 5.85 9.62
CA GLY A 230 15.54 5.30 10.45
C GLY A 230 16.55 4.46 9.63
N ALA A 231 17.25 3.55 10.29
CA ALA A 231 18.24 2.68 9.68
C ALA A 231 17.60 1.57 8.82
N VAL A 232 18.37 1.05 7.86
CA VAL A 232 18.06 -0.23 7.21
C VAL A 232 18.06 -1.32 8.27
N LYS A 233 17.06 -2.22 8.23
CA LYS A 233 16.95 -3.35 9.15
C LYS A 233 17.07 -4.65 8.39
N MET A 234 17.85 -5.57 8.92
CA MET A 234 17.94 -6.95 8.45
C MET A 234 17.56 -7.89 9.59
N SER A 235 16.65 -8.81 9.34
CA SER A 235 16.18 -9.77 10.34
C SER A 235 16.19 -11.18 9.74
N VAL A 236 16.99 -12.08 10.29
CA VAL A 236 16.90 -13.50 9.94
C VAL A 236 15.66 -14.07 10.62
N THR A 237 14.71 -14.55 9.81
CA THR A 237 13.39 -15.00 10.29
C THR A 237 13.20 -16.50 10.22
N VAL A 238 13.97 -17.19 9.37
CA VAL A 238 13.93 -18.67 9.22
C VAL A 238 15.36 -19.16 9.09
N MET A 239 15.63 -20.33 9.68
CA MET A 239 16.87 -21.08 9.46
C MET A 239 16.54 -22.59 9.46
N GLU A 240 16.95 -23.29 8.41
CA GLU A 240 16.70 -24.71 8.24
C GLU A 240 17.84 -25.45 7.55
N THR A 241 17.95 -26.75 7.77
CA THR A 241 18.90 -27.64 7.13
C THR A 241 18.20 -28.71 6.31
N ASP A 242 18.92 -29.30 5.37
CA ASP A 242 18.45 -30.39 4.49
C ASP A 242 18.20 -31.72 5.20
N ASN A 243 18.59 -31.86 6.47
CA ASN A 243 18.37 -33.08 7.22
C ASN A 243 17.84 -32.82 8.64
N LYS A 244 17.21 -33.84 9.23
CA LYS A 244 16.68 -33.83 10.62
C LYS A 244 17.28 -34.96 11.46
N GLN A 245 18.27 -35.69 10.97
CA GLN A 245 18.89 -36.81 11.67
C GLN A 245 20.08 -36.31 12.49
N HIS A 246 20.16 -36.70 13.75
CA HIS A 246 21.20 -36.26 14.70
C HIS A 246 22.63 -36.70 14.33
N ASN A 247 22.78 -37.77 13.56
CA ASN A 247 24.06 -38.37 13.18
C ASN A 247 24.54 -38.08 11.78
N VAL A 248 23.88 -37.14 11.06
CA VAL A 248 24.26 -36.72 9.69
C VAL A 248 24.68 -35.27 9.70
N VAL A 249 25.86 -34.98 9.15
CA VAL A 249 26.33 -33.62 8.89
C VAL A 249 25.50 -33.02 7.75
N PRO A 250 24.85 -31.84 7.92
CA PRO A 250 24.01 -31.26 6.86
C PRO A 250 24.85 -30.75 5.70
N SER A 251 24.41 -31.04 4.48
CA SER A 251 25.05 -30.58 3.22
C SER A 251 24.49 -29.27 2.68
N SER A 252 23.33 -28.83 3.18
CA SER A 252 22.75 -27.52 2.88
C SER A 252 22.17 -26.89 4.14
N CYS A 253 22.36 -25.58 4.30
CA CYS A 253 21.70 -24.78 5.30
C CYS A 253 21.19 -23.50 4.65
N LYS A 254 19.91 -23.20 4.86
CA LYS A 254 19.22 -22.01 4.33
C LYS A 254 18.76 -21.11 5.46
N MET A 255 18.84 -19.80 5.24
CA MET A 255 18.17 -18.81 6.07
C MET A 255 17.40 -17.82 5.21
N VAL A 256 16.30 -17.30 5.75
CA VAL A 256 15.50 -16.23 5.14
C VAL A 256 15.76 -14.95 5.90
N VAL A 257 16.06 -13.89 5.15
CA VAL A 257 16.35 -12.57 5.72
C VAL A 257 15.31 -11.56 5.21
N ASP A 258 14.55 -10.96 6.12
CA ASP A 258 13.70 -9.80 5.86
C ASP A 258 14.57 -8.54 5.92
N VAL A 259 14.63 -7.78 4.82
CA VAL A 259 15.41 -6.55 4.70
C VAL A 259 14.49 -5.38 4.45
N ARG A 260 14.44 -4.45 5.43
CA ARG A 260 13.65 -3.22 5.37
C ARG A 260 14.56 -2.05 5.02
N VAL A 261 14.45 -1.58 3.78
CA VAL A 261 15.34 -0.58 3.19
C VAL A 261 14.73 0.81 3.32
N ASN A 262 15.52 1.80 3.71
CA ASN A 262 15.11 3.20 3.72
C ASN A 262 15.37 3.87 2.36
N GLU A 263 14.85 5.06 2.15
CA GLU A 263 14.90 5.81 0.90
C GLU A 263 16.30 6.33 0.51
N LEU A 264 17.28 6.16 1.38
CA LEU A 264 18.67 6.59 1.14
C LEU A 264 19.52 5.52 0.46
N TYR A 265 18.99 4.29 0.32
CA TYR A 265 19.68 3.17 -0.33
C TYR A 265 18.85 2.59 -1.47
N THR A 266 19.53 2.17 -2.53
CA THR A 266 18.97 1.27 -3.53
C THR A 266 19.10 -0.19 -3.08
N PHE A 267 18.29 -1.09 -3.62
CA PHE A 267 18.40 -2.53 -3.35
C PHE A 267 19.73 -3.08 -3.85
N GLU A 268 20.23 -2.55 -4.94
CA GLU A 268 21.52 -2.91 -5.55
C GLU A 268 22.69 -2.60 -4.62
N GLU A 269 22.70 -1.41 -3.98
CA GLU A 269 23.73 -1.04 -2.98
C GLU A 269 23.69 -1.97 -1.76
N ILE A 270 22.49 -2.32 -1.28
CA ILE A 270 22.32 -3.25 -0.16
C ILE A 270 22.83 -4.63 -0.53
N LEU A 271 22.46 -5.19 -1.70
CA LEU A 271 22.90 -6.49 -2.16
C LEU A 271 24.42 -6.52 -2.36
N GLN A 272 25.01 -5.50 -2.97
CA GLN A 272 26.44 -5.38 -3.14
C GLN A 272 27.19 -5.40 -1.79
N THR A 273 26.62 -4.71 -0.79
CA THR A 273 27.20 -4.70 0.57
C THR A 273 27.11 -6.08 1.21
N ILE A 274 25.98 -6.78 1.06
CA ILE A 274 25.79 -8.14 1.58
C ILE A 274 26.78 -9.09 0.91
N ASP A 275 26.81 -9.14 -0.42
CA ASP A 275 27.68 -10.05 -1.19
C ASP A 275 29.18 -9.85 -0.90
N ALA A 276 29.60 -8.61 -0.56
CA ALA A 276 30.98 -8.32 -0.19
C ALA A 276 31.37 -8.82 1.20
N ASN A 277 30.42 -9.16 2.06
CA ASN A 277 30.67 -9.46 3.48
C ASN A 277 30.31 -10.87 3.92
N ILE A 278 29.58 -11.63 3.10
CA ILE A 278 29.17 -13.00 3.43
C ILE A 278 29.70 -14.01 2.40
N SER A 279 29.75 -15.27 2.80
CA SER A 279 30.26 -16.35 1.94
C SER A 279 29.16 -17.20 1.31
N SER A 280 27.95 -17.16 1.86
CA SER A 280 26.78 -17.89 1.37
C SER A 280 26.21 -17.25 0.12
N LYS A 281 25.57 -18.06 -0.72
CA LYS A 281 24.86 -17.58 -1.91
C LYS A 281 23.61 -16.81 -1.50
N VAL A 282 23.44 -15.58 -1.99
CA VAL A 282 22.28 -14.73 -1.78
C VAL A 282 21.39 -14.75 -3.03
N THR A 283 20.08 -14.91 -2.81
CA THR A 283 19.08 -14.84 -3.89
C THR A 283 17.89 -14.01 -3.41
N PRO A 284 17.67 -12.79 -3.94
CA PRO A 284 16.49 -12.02 -3.60
C PRO A 284 15.26 -12.66 -4.25
N ARG A 285 14.16 -12.79 -3.48
CA ARG A 285 12.88 -13.32 -4.00
C ARG A 285 12.22 -12.32 -4.93
N SER A 286 12.34 -11.02 -4.62
CA SER A 286 11.79 -9.92 -5.42
C SER A 286 12.58 -8.63 -5.17
N LEU A 287 12.69 -7.78 -6.20
CA LEU A 287 13.27 -6.43 -6.14
C LEU A 287 12.22 -5.35 -6.49
N ARG A 288 10.93 -5.69 -6.43
CA ARG A 288 9.85 -4.82 -6.90
C ARG A 288 9.45 -3.77 -5.86
N LEU A 289 9.39 -4.13 -4.58
CA LEU A 289 8.86 -3.30 -3.50
C LEU A 289 9.94 -2.33 -2.98
N ARG A 290 10.27 -1.33 -3.78
CA ARG A 290 11.33 -0.38 -3.48
C ARG A 290 10.90 0.64 -2.42
N SER A 291 11.88 1.16 -1.66
CA SER A 291 11.65 2.32 -0.80
C SER A 291 11.31 3.54 -1.65
N THR A 292 10.38 4.35 -1.16
CA THR A 292 9.92 5.54 -1.88
C THR A 292 9.91 6.75 -0.96
N ALA A 293 10.10 7.93 -1.56
CA ALA A 293 9.93 9.21 -0.88
C ALA A 293 9.38 10.26 -1.85
N ILE A 294 8.61 11.21 -1.30
CA ILE A 294 8.17 12.41 -2.00
C ILE A 294 8.75 13.64 -1.29
N SER A 295 9.25 14.60 -2.07
CA SER A 295 9.90 15.79 -1.52
C SER A 295 8.92 16.66 -0.72
N LEU A 296 9.40 17.29 0.37
CA LEU A 296 8.66 18.32 1.10
C LEU A 296 8.32 19.55 0.22
N ASP A 297 9.09 19.77 -0.85
CA ASP A 297 8.83 20.84 -1.82
C ASP A 297 7.76 20.49 -2.85
N HIS A 298 7.29 19.24 -2.89
CA HIS A 298 6.26 18.82 -3.83
C HIS A 298 4.92 19.52 -3.54
N ILE A 299 4.17 19.86 -4.60
CA ILE A 299 2.92 20.61 -4.50
C ILE A 299 1.88 19.93 -3.60
N LEU A 300 1.76 18.60 -3.66
CA LEU A 300 0.89 17.82 -2.76
C LEU A 300 1.23 18.04 -1.29
N ILE A 301 2.52 18.01 -0.96
CA ILE A 301 2.97 18.11 0.43
C ILE A 301 2.77 19.54 0.94
N LYS A 302 3.11 20.54 0.13
CA LYS A 302 2.85 21.95 0.46
C LYS A 302 1.37 22.22 0.70
N ALA A 303 0.49 21.65 -0.15
CA ALA A 303 -0.97 21.76 0.02
C ALA A 303 -1.44 21.09 1.33
N GLY A 304 -0.93 19.89 1.66
CA GLY A 304 -1.25 19.21 2.91
C GLY A 304 -0.79 19.99 4.15
N ILE A 305 0.43 20.53 4.13
CA ILE A 305 0.95 21.40 5.21
C ILE A 305 0.06 22.64 5.39
N LYS A 306 -0.38 23.27 4.28
CA LYS A 306 -1.32 24.41 4.32
C LYS A 306 -2.64 24.05 5.00
N LEU A 307 -3.07 22.79 4.88
CA LEU A 307 -4.27 22.24 5.57
C LEU A 307 -3.98 21.79 7.02
N GLY A 308 -2.78 22.03 7.53
CA GLY A 308 -2.39 21.66 8.90
C GLY A 308 -2.07 20.19 9.09
N LYS A 309 -1.82 19.42 8.00
CA LYS A 309 -1.45 18.00 8.10
C LYS A 309 0.02 17.83 8.46
N GLY A 310 0.29 16.90 9.38
CA GLY A 310 1.63 16.44 9.68
C GLY A 310 2.16 15.48 8.63
N TYR A 311 3.46 15.15 8.71
CA TYR A 311 4.08 14.18 7.83
C TYR A 311 5.03 13.25 8.58
N TYR A 312 5.19 12.02 8.04
CA TYR A 312 6.03 10.99 8.66
C TYR A 312 6.52 9.97 7.63
N GLY A 313 7.39 9.06 8.06
CA GLY A 313 7.82 7.89 7.30
C GLY A 313 7.05 6.63 7.71
N SER A 314 6.39 5.96 6.76
CA SER A 314 5.66 4.72 6.99
C SER A 314 6.61 3.52 7.04
N VAL A 315 6.39 2.64 8.00
CA VAL A 315 7.13 1.37 8.12
C VAL A 315 6.49 0.24 7.32
N THR A 316 5.24 0.41 6.89
CA THR A 316 4.49 -0.55 6.06
C THR A 316 4.64 -0.20 4.59
N THR A 317 4.64 -1.22 3.74
CA THR A 317 4.73 -1.11 2.28
C THR A 317 3.31 -1.10 1.69
N SER A 318 3.09 -0.38 0.60
CA SER A 318 1.83 -0.31 -0.13
C SER A 318 2.06 -0.30 -1.65
N ASP A 319 0.99 -0.19 -2.44
CA ASP A 319 1.04 0.00 -3.89
C ASP A 319 1.99 1.13 -4.32
N LYS A 320 2.22 2.11 -3.44
CA LYS A 320 3.19 3.19 -3.65
C LYS A 320 4.58 2.68 -4.03
N ALA A 321 5.02 1.54 -3.46
CA ALA A 321 6.32 0.93 -3.75
C ALA A 321 6.49 0.49 -5.21
N LEU A 322 5.38 0.32 -5.94
CA LEU A 322 5.33 -0.11 -7.33
C LEU A 322 5.16 1.06 -8.31
N MET A 323 5.02 2.30 -7.81
CA MET A 323 4.79 3.49 -8.64
C MET A 323 6.11 4.21 -8.95
N PRO A 324 6.46 4.40 -10.25
CA PRO A 324 7.73 5.01 -10.66
C PRO A 324 7.70 6.56 -10.66
N PHE A 325 6.74 7.18 -9.99
CA PHE A 325 6.54 8.62 -9.89
C PHE A 325 6.30 9.07 -8.45
N PRO A 326 6.46 10.36 -8.11
CA PRO A 326 6.21 10.86 -6.77
C PRO A 326 4.79 10.53 -6.28
N THR A 327 4.68 9.88 -5.14
CA THR A 327 3.38 9.43 -4.60
C THR A 327 3.30 9.72 -3.11
N LEU A 328 2.16 10.28 -2.69
CA LEU A 328 1.79 10.47 -1.30
C LEU A 328 0.91 9.30 -0.84
N LYS A 329 1.23 8.69 0.30
CA LYS A 329 0.34 7.75 0.99
C LYS A 329 -0.44 8.52 2.06
N MET A 330 -1.77 8.48 1.98
CA MET A 330 -2.64 9.24 2.89
C MET A 330 -4.05 8.68 2.82
N GLY A 331 -4.77 8.59 3.94
CA GLY A 331 -6.17 8.21 3.95
C GLY A 331 -6.79 8.16 5.34
N PRO A 332 -8.15 8.08 5.42
CA PRO A 332 -8.86 7.89 6.69
C PRO A 332 -8.56 6.52 7.28
N GLY A 333 -8.85 6.36 8.56
CA GLY A 333 -8.56 5.13 9.30
C GLY A 333 -7.16 5.11 9.91
N ASP A 334 -6.94 4.16 10.79
CA ASP A 334 -5.70 3.97 11.55
C ASP A 334 -5.06 2.63 11.17
N SER A 335 -3.81 2.62 10.73
CA SER A 335 -3.11 1.37 10.37
C SER A 335 -2.96 0.39 11.54
N ALA A 336 -3.13 0.83 12.78
CA ALA A 336 -3.17 -0.07 13.93
C ALA A 336 -4.41 -0.98 13.98
N ARG A 337 -5.44 -0.68 13.18
CA ARG A 337 -6.66 -1.50 13.04
C ARG A 337 -6.57 -2.49 11.89
N SER A 338 -5.58 -2.33 10.99
CA SER A 338 -5.36 -3.24 9.86
C SER A 338 -5.02 -4.64 10.34
N HIS A 339 -5.55 -5.66 9.68
CA HIS A 339 -5.35 -7.09 9.97
C HIS A 339 -5.72 -7.52 11.40
N SER A 340 -6.46 -6.68 12.13
CA SER A 340 -6.96 -6.98 13.48
C SER A 340 -8.34 -7.67 13.43
N ALA A 341 -8.69 -8.41 14.50
CA ALA A 341 -10.04 -8.94 14.65
C ALA A 341 -11.05 -7.82 14.88
N ASP A 342 -12.28 -8.01 14.38
CA ASP A 342 -13.37 -7.03 14.47
C ASP A 342 -12.92 -5.64 13.94
N GLU A 343 -12.23 -5.67 12.80
CA GLU A 343 -11.77 -4.46 12.10
C GLU A 343 -12.91 -3.46 11.92
N PHE A 344 -12.61 -2.18 12.09
CA PHE A 344 -13.59 -1.11 11.94
C PHE A 344 -12.95 0.21 11.51
N ILE A 345 -13.77 1.07 10.92
CA ILE A 345 -13.48 2.49 10.70
C ILE A 345 -14.57 3.35 11.33
N TYR A 346 -14.25 4.56 11.82
CA TYR A 346 -15.29 5.50 12.19
C TYR A 346 -15.90 6.14 10.94
N THR A 347 -17.22 6.23 10.88
CA THR A 347 -17.91 6.89 9.75
C THR A 347 -17.48 8.35 9.58
N GLN A 348 -17.21 9.04 10.70
CA GLN A 348 -16.68 10.39 10.70
C GLN A 348 -15.26 10.49 10.09
N GLU A 349 -14.44 9.45 10.18
CA GLU A 349 -13.12 9.42 9.52
C GLU A 349 -13.27 9.44 8.00
N ILE A 350 -14.25 8.71 7.44
CA ILE A 350 -14.59 8.72 6.01
C ILE A 350 -15.05 10.11 5.59
N GLU A 351 -15.99 10.70 6.32
CA GLU A 351 -16.52 12.04 6.04
C GLU A 351 -15.43 13.10 6.04
N SER A 352 -14.60 13.12 7.08
CA SER A 352 -13.46 14.04 7.21
C SER A 352 -12.37 13.76 6.17
N GLY A 353 -12.17 12.50 5.80
CA GLY A 353 -11.24 12.06 4.75
C GLY A 353 -11.64 12.62 3.39
N ILE A 354 -12.90 12.47 2.99
CA ILE A 354 -13.45 13.04 1.75
C ILE A 354 -13.23 14.56 1.71
N ASN A 355 -13.61 15.25 2.80
CA ASN A 355 -13.44 16.70 2.91
C ASN A 355 -11.97 17.11 2.76
N THR A 356 -11.07 16.39 3.41
CA THR A 356 -9.63 16.68 3.36
C THR A 356 -9.06 16.44 1.95
N TYR A 357 -9.43 15.35 1.28
CA TYR A 357 -9.00 15.08 -0.08
C TYR A 357 -9.51 16.13 -1.08
N ILE A 358 -10.79 16.54 -0.96
CA ILE A 358 -11.36 17.60 -1.81
C ILE A 358 -10.59 18.89 -1.61
N GLN A 359 -10.38 19.34 -0.37
CA GLN A 359 -9.60 20.55 -0.07
C GLN A 359 -8.15 20.47 -0.55
N LEU A 360 -7.50 19.30 -0.38
CA LEU A 360 -6.15 19.07 -0.86
C LEU A 360 -6.06 19.24 -2.38
N LEU A 361 -6.99 18.63 -3.11
CA LEU A 361 -7.01 18.69 -4.56
C LEU A 361 -7.48 20.05 -5.07
N GLU A 362 -8.42 20.73 -4.44
CA GLU A 362 -8.82 22.11 -4.81
C GLU A 362 -7.64 23.07 -4.74
N ASN A 363 -6.77 22.95 -3.72
CA ASN A 363 -5.54 23.76 -3.61
C ASN A 363 -4.52 23.52 -4.76
N ILE A 364 -4.70 22.46 -5.55
CA ILE A 364 -3.77 22.06 -6.61
C ILE A 364 -4.43 22.19 -7.98
N LEU A 365 -5.70 21.82 -8.11
CA LEU A 365 -6.41 21.69 -9.39
C LEU A 365 -6.96 23.01 -9.92
N THR A 366 -7.14 24.02 -9.05
CA THR A 366 -7.60 25.35 -9.45
C THR A 366 -6.43 26.25 -9.73
N TYR A 367 -6.42 26.91 -10.90
CA TYR A 367 -5.52 28.04 -11.14
C TYR A 367 -5.92 29.19 -10.19
N GLU A 368 -4.98 29.71 -9.41
CA GLU A 368 -5.13 31.03 -8.79
C GLU A 368 -5.02 32.14 -9.84
#